data_309ba333344e0cc0423500a39c029666
#
_entry.id   309ba333344e0cc0423500a39c029666
#
_cell.length_a   1.000
_cell.length_b   1.000
_cell.length_c   1.000
_cell.angle_alpha   90.00
_cell.angle_beta   90.00
_cell.angle_gamma   90.00
#
_symmetry.space_group_name_H-M   'P 1'
#
loop_
_entity.id
_entity.type
_entity.pdbx_description
1 polymer ?
#
loop_
_entity_poly.entity_id
_entity_poly.type
_entity_poly.pdbx_seq_one_letter_code
_entity_poly.pdbx_strand_id
1 'polypeptide(L)'
;MNLNRSTSILLAALFGAIILISNAVYIVDETQQVVLTQFGAPVGDAVTDPGLKFKLPFVQDANYFDKRYLEWDGDRNQVPTKDKKFIFVDSYARWQITDPLQFFRRLGNERGAQSRLDDILDGETRNAVANHDLDELVRTSNRTPVADDELSELLSDSLDTIQTGRDAIQDIVLELANERAADLGIQVLDFRFKRINYVEEVRVTVYDRMISERNRIADLFRSEGQGEASRINGEKERDLLQIQSEAFREAKEIRGDGDAAAAAIFNESYNKSAAARELYDFTRAMEAYKVAFDEKTTIVISSDSEFYKYLQSVD
;
A
#
# COMPACT_ATOMS: atom_id res chain seq x y z
N MET A 1 -14.47 33.20 82.07
CA MET A 1 -15.55 33.89 81.32
C MET A 1 -16.76 32.99 81.33
N ASN A 2 -17.68 33.19 82.35
CA ASN A 2 -18.92 32.38 82.46
C ASN A 2 -19.91 32.90 81.42
N LEU A 3 -20.02 32.20 80.29
CA LEU A 3 -21.08 32.47 79.32
C LEU A 3 -22.45 32.25 80.02
N ASN A 4 -23.29 33.28 79.91
CA ASN A 4 -24.66 33.19 80.43
C ASN A 4 -25.39 32.04 79.72
N ARG A 5 -26.15 31.21 80.39
CA ARG A 5 -26.87 30.03 79.82
C ARG A 5 -27.66 30.37 78.57
N SER A 6 -28.25 31.56 78.49
CA SER A 6 -28.96 32.05 77.29
C SER A 6 -28.04 32.32 76.09
N THR A 7 -26.82 32.84 76.30
CA THR A 7 -25.85 33.08 75.24
C THR A 7 -25.27 31.77 74.68
N SER A 8 -25.07 30.75 75.56
CA SER A 8 -24.65 29.42 75.11
C SER A 8 -25.70 28.71 74.26
N ILE A 9 -26.99 28.82 74.61
CA ILE A 9 -28.12 28.26 73.78
C ILE A 9 -28.22 28.99 72.45
N LEU A 10 -28.06 30.33 72.49
CA LEU A 10 -28.13 31.10 71.20
C LEU A 10 -26.95 30.80 70.27
N LEU A 11 -25.74 30.61 70.79
CA LEU A 11 -24.58 30.14 69.99
C LEU A 11 -24.77 28.72 69.46
N ALA A 12 -25.33 27.82 70.27
CA ALA A 12 -25.66 26.45 69.80
C ALA A 12 -26.73 26.45 68.65
N ALA A 13 -27.78 27.31 68.85
CA ALA A 13 -28.83 27.46 67.85
C ALA A 13 -28.29 28.07 66.49
N LEU A 14 -27.42 29.07 66.61
CA LEU A 14 -26.73 29.70 65.50
C LEU A 14 -25.84 28.68 64.77
N PHE A 15 -25.07 27.92 65.53
CA PHE A 15 -24.23 26.85 64.97
C PHE A 15 -25.07 25.75 64.25
N GLY A 16 -26.15 25.34 64.86
CA GLY A 16 -27.10 24.41 64.23
C GLY A 16 -27.72 24.97 62.96
N ALA A 17 -28.09 26.25 62.94
CA ALA A 17 -28.62 26.90 61.73
C ALA A 17 -27.56 26.98 60.60
N ILE A 18 -26.31 27.26 60.96
CA ILE A 18 -25.21 27.27 59.97
C ILE A 18 -25.03 25.84 59.34
N ILE A 19 -25.06 24.79 60.14
CA ILE A 19 -24.95 23.42 59.68
C ILE A 19 -26.13 23.07 58.76
N LEU A 20 -27.35 23.45 59.12
CA LEU A 20 -28.55 23.22 58.30
C LEU A 20 -28.46 23.92 56.97
N ILE A 21 -28.08 25.20 56.95
CA ILE A 21 -27.94 26.00 55.74
C ILE A 21 -26.83 25.42 54.82
N SER A 22 -25.70 25.06 55.42
CA SER A 22 -24.56 24.48 54.68
C SER A 22 -24.92 23.15 54.00
N ASN A 23 -25.78 22.34 54.60
CA ASN A 23 -26.25 21.07 54.01
C ASN A 23 -27.49 21.23 53.13
N ALA A 24 -28.17 22.36 53.17
CA ALA A 24 -29.35 22.64 52.37
C ALA A 24 -29.01 23.21 50.98
N VAL A 25 -27.78 23.65 50.78
CA VAL A 25 -27.35 24.34 49.54
C VAL A 25 -26.38 23.45 48.77
N TYR A 26 -26.54 23.41 47.44
CA TYR A 26 -25.58 22.82 46.52
C TYR A 26 -25.39 23.72 45.30
N ILE A 27 -24.26 23.59 44.64
CA ILE A 27 -23.93 24.37 43.43
C ILE A 27 -23.88 23.43 42.25
N VAL A 28 -24.53 23.80 41.16
CA VAL A 28 -24.46 23.09 39.87
C VAL A 28 -23.56 23.92 38.98
N ASP A 29 -22.46 23.34 38.52
CA ASP A 29 -21.57 23.93 37.52
C ASP A 29 -22.16 23.79 36.12
N GLU A 30 -21.76 24.66 35.18
CA GLU A 30 -22.19 24.57 33.77
C GLU A 30 -21.81 23.24 33.11
N THR A 31 -20.75 22.62 33.57
CA THR A 31 -20.24 21.33 33.08
C THR A 31 -20.93 20.13 33.69
N GLN A 32 -21.82 20.34 34.65
CA GLN A 32 -22.45 19.27 35.44
C GLN A 32 -23.96 19.34 35.36
N GLN A 33 -24.58 18.21 35.62
CA GLN A 33 -26.01 18.03 35.81
C GLN A 33 -26.24 17.19 37.06
N VAL A 34 -27.33 17.42 37.77
CA VAL A 34 -27.57 16.86 39.10
C VAL A 34 -28.90 16.13 39.17
N VAL A 35 -28.89 14.92 39.71
CA VAL A 35 -30.10 14.19 40.09
C VAL A 35 -30.16 14.17 41.62
N LEU A 36 -31.24 14.71 42.17
CA LEU A 36 -31.52 14.63 43.61
C LEU A 36 -32.11 13.26 43.94
N THR A 37 -31.55 12.64 44.97
CA THR A 37 -32.08 11.37 45.52
C THR A 37 -32.51 11.55 46.95
N GLN A 38 -33.58 10.83 47.30
CA GLN A 38 -34.05 10.75 48.68
C GLN A 38 -34.12 9.27 49.07
N PHE A 39 -33.35 8.90 50.08
CA PHE A 39 -33.19 7.50 50.51
C PHE A 39 -32.83 6.56 49.32
N GLY A 40 -32.02 7.05 48.41
CA GLY A 40 -31.57 6.30 47.22
C GLY A 40 -32.53 6.32 46.01
N ALA A 41 -33.78 6.81 46.16
CA ALA A 41 -34.71 6.96 45.04
C ALA A 41 -34.61 8.40 44.45
N PRO A 42 -34.59 8.56 43.11
CA PRO A 42 -34.56 9.88 42.48
C PRO A 42 -35.89 10.62 42.73
N VAL A 43 -35.76 11.93 43.06
CA VAL A 43 -36.91 12.79 43.37
C VAL A 43 -36.86 14.05 42.52
N GLY A 44 -37.95 14.35 41.84
CA GLY A 44 -38.04 15.50 40.95
C GLY A 44 -37.36 15.27 39.61
N ASP A 45 -37.21 16.34 38.83
CA ASP A 45 -36.53 16.34 37.56
C ASP A 45 -35.04 16.58 37.76
N ALA A 46 -34.24 16.17 36.75
CA ALA A 46 -32.83 16.45 36.73
C ALA A 46 -32.55 17.96 36.63
N VAL A 47 -31.61 18.46 37.44
CA VAL A 47 -31.23 19.88 37.47
C VAL A 47 -30.07 20.06 36.50
N THR A 48 -30.34 20.67 35.36
CA THR A 48 -29.34 20.95 34.31
C THR A 48 -28.89 22.40 34.24
N ASP A 49 -29.65 23.31 34.93
CA ASP A 49 -29.34 24.72 34.97
C ASP A 49 -28.31 25.03 36.02
N PRO A 50 -27.22 25.72 35.66
CA PRO A 50 -26.16 26.08 36.63
C PRO A 50 -26.62 27.09 37.67
N GLY A 51 -25.93 27.10 38.80
CA GLY A 51 -26.18 28.04 39.88
C GLY A 51 -26.38 27.41 41.24
N LEU A 52 -26.77 28.26 42.20
CA LEU A 52 -27.06 27.88 43.57
C LEU A 52 -28.47 27.26 43.63
N LYS A 53 -28.58 26.06 44.15
CA LYS A 53 -29.83 25.32 44.31
C LYS A 53 -29.97 24.82 45.74
N PHE A 54 -31.23 24.48 46.10
CA PHE A 54 -31.54 24.04 47.47
C PHE A 54 -31.99 22.58 47.47
N LYS A 55 -31.63 21.84 48.51
CA LYS A 55 -32.07 20.48 48.78
C LYS A 55 -32.48 20.35 50.27
N LEU A 56 -33.27 19.33 50.58
CA LEU A 56 -33.60 19.01 51.96
C LEU A 56 -32.33 18.49 52.68
N PRO A 57 -31.85 19.21 53.71
CA PRO A 57 -30.66 18.79 54.43
C PRO A 57 -30.86 17.43 55.11
N PHE A 58 -29.81 16.60 55.10
CA PHE A 58 -29.76 15.25 55.66
C PHE A 58 -30.73 14.20 55.09
N VAL A 59 -31.60 14.57 54.16
CA VAL A 59 -32.60 13.71 53.58
C VAL A 59 -32.35 13.49 52.10
N GLN A 60 -31.88 14.54 51.41
CA GLN A 60 -31.61 14.48 49.99
C GLN A 60 -30.11 14.53 49.68
N ASP A 61 -29.69 13.69 48.77
CA ASP A 61 -28.34 13.67 48.24
C ASP A 61 -28.32 14.17 46.80
N ALA A 62 -27.31 14.97 46.44
CA ALA A 62 -27.10 15.47 45.10
C ALA A 62 -26.08 14.57 44.38
N ASN A 63 -26.51 13.89 43.32
CA ASN A 63 -25.64 13.07 42.49
C ASN A 63 -25.26 13.87 41.23
N TYR A 64 -23.97 14.12 41.07
CA TYR A 64 -23.42 14.92 40.00
C TYR A 64 -23.00 14.03 38.84
N PHE A 65 -23.36 14.44 37.62
CA PHE A 65 -22.99 13.78 36.38
C PHE A 65 -22.37 14.81 35.43
N ASP A 66 -21.40 14.38 34.62
CA ASP A 66 -20.80 15.25 33.61
C ASP A 66 -21.82 15.55 32.51
N LYS A 67 -21.97 16.81 32.09
CA LYS A 67 -22.81 17.27 31.00
C LYS A 67 -22.06 17.27 29.68
N ARG A 68 -20.73 17.27 29.72
CA ARG A 68 -19.85 17.20 28.56
C ARG A 68 -19.85 15.78 28.00
N TYR A 69 -19.35 15.64 26.78
CA TYR A 69 -19.15 14.30 26.24
C TYR A 69 -17.94 13.62 26.90
N LEU A 70 -18.11 12.34 27.13
CA LEU A 70 -17.19 11.42 27.75
C LEU A 70 -16.59 10.50 26.70
N GLU A 71 -15.40 10.01 26.96
CA GLU A 71 -14.77 9.01 26.12
C GLU A 71 -15.19 7.60 26.52
N TRP A 72 -15.27 6.74 25.51
CA TRP A 72 -15.29 5.30 25.65
C TRP A 72 -14.15 4.74 24.81
N ASP A 73 -13.28 3.95 25.39
CA ASP A 73 -12.15 3.29 24.76
C ASP A 73 -12.37 1.78 24.88
N GLY A 74 -12.70 1.13 23.75
CA GLY A 74 -13.00 -0.30 23.71
C GLY A 74 -11.75 -1.15 23.84
N ASP A 75 -11.92 -2.33 24.43
CA ASP A 75 -10.86 -3.31 24.52
C ASP A 75 -10.52 -3.88 23.13
N ARG A 76 -9.27 -4.26 22.96
CA ARG A 76 -8.79 -4.90 21.74
C ARG A 76 -9.41 -6.29 21.59
N ASN A 77 -10.39 -6.43 20.73
CA ASN A 77 -11.14 -7.66 20.51
C ASN A 77 -10.69 -8.38 19.24
N GLN A 78 -10.56 -9.72 19.32
CA GLN A 78 -10.35 -10.57 18.16
C GLN A 78 -11.69 -10.97 17.57
N VAL A 79 -11.90 -10.64 16.29
CA VAL A 79 -13.16 -10.88 15.57
C VAL A 79 -12.88 -11.49 14.20
N PRO A 80 -13.63 -12.52 13.77
CA PRO A 80 -13.59 -13.00 12.40
C PRO A 80 -14.37 -12.06 11.47
N THR A 81 -13.84 -11.79 10.30
CA THR A 81 -14.52 -11.10 9.21
C THR A 81 -15.40 -12.07 8.42
N LYS A 82 -16.24 -11.55 7.53
CA LYS A 82 -17.08 -12.35 6.62
C LYS A 82 -16.25 -13.29 5.74
N ASP A 83 -15.10 -12.85 5.28
CA ASP A 83 -14.14 -13.65 4.52
C ASP A 83 -13.25 -14.56 5.41
N LYS A 84 -13.67 -14.78 6.67
CA LYS A 84 -13.05 -15.71 7.65
C LYS A 84 -11.60 -15.38 8.02
N LYS A 85 -11.20 -14.13 7.89
CA LYS A 85 -9.91 -13.66 8.39
C LYS A 85 -10.07 -13.20 9.83
N PHE A 86 -9.19 -13.66 10.73
CA PHE A 86 -9.19 -13.18 12.10
C PHE A 86 -8.39 -11.88 12.21
N ILE A 87 -9.04 -10.86 12.75
CA ILE A 87 -8.47 -9.53 12.96
C ILE A 87 -8.64 -9.07 14.40
N PHE A 88 -7.73 -8.24 14.86
CA PHE A 88 -7.91 -7.44 16.05
C PHE A 88 -8.52 -6.10 15.65
N VAL A 89 -9.61 -5.76 16.31
CA VAL A 89 -10.28 -4.47 16.16
C VAL A 89 -10.17 -3.73 17.47
N ASP A 90 -9.74 -2.48 17.38
CA ASP A 90 -9.61 -1.52 18.46
C ASP A 90 -10.46 -0.31 18.05
N SER A 91 -11.41 0.10 18.89
CA SER A 91 -12.40 1.12 18.59
C SER A 91 -12.55 2.11 19.73
N TYR A 92 -13.04 3.31 19.41
CA TYR A 92 -13.37 4.31 20.43
C TYR A 92 -14.68 5.01 20.06
N ALA A 93 -15.33 5.56 21.08
CA ALA A 93 -16.53 6.35 20.90
C ALA A 93 -16.54 7.56 21.84
N ARG A 94 -17.34 8.55 21.49
CA ARG A 94 -17.68 9.68 22.36
C ARG A 94 -19.17 9.60 22.64
N TRP A 95 -19.52 9.75 23.88
CA TRP A 95 -20.88 9.67 24.35
C TRP A 95 -21.21 10.77 25.35
N GLN A 96 -22.47 11.04 25.56
CA GLN A 96 -22.96 12.01 26.54
C GLN A 96 -24.22 11.52 27.23
N ILE A 97 -24.48 12.06 28.41
CA ILE A 97 -25.71 11.82 29.17
C ILE A 97 -26.76 12.84 28.72
N THR A 98 -27.80 12.38 28.02
CA THR A 98 -28.90 13.21 27.52
C THR A 98 -30.05 13.31 28.51
N ASP A 99 -30.36 12.24 29.23
CA ASP A 99 -31.34 12.19 30.28
C ASP A 99 -30.70 11.67 31.59
N PRO A 100 -30.25 12.58 32.51
CA PRO A 100 -29.58 12.16 33.74
C PRO A 100 -30.48 11.38 34.70
N LEU A 101 -31.81 11.59 34.65
CA LEU A 101 -32.75 10.85 35.48
C LEU A 101 -32.88 9.39 35.04
N GLN A 102 -33.02 9.18 33.72
CA GLN A 102 -33.07 7.85 33.13
C GLN A 102 -31.74 7.13 33.28
N PHE A 103 -30.62 7.84 33.05
CA PHE A 103 -29.26 7.39 33.28
C PHE A 103 -29.06 6.86 34.70
N PHE A 104 -29.45 7.67 35.71
CA PHE A 104 -29.31 7.27 37.12
C PHE A 104 -30.17 6.01 37.42
N ARG A 105 -31.40 5.94 36.92
CA ARG A 105 -32.30 4.80 37.15
C ARG A 105 -31.82 3.51 36.53
N ARG A 106 -31.16 3.59 35.38
CA ARG A 106 -30.75 2.40 34.59
C ARG A 106 -29.31 1.98 34.85
N LEU A 107 -28.43 2.93 34.99
CA LEU A 107 -26.98 2.71 35.03
C LEU A 107 -26.37 3.07 36.38
N GLY A 108 -26.99 3.98 37.11
CA GLY A 108 -26.58 4.42 38.44
C GLY A 108 -25.41 5.38 38.44
N ASN A 109 -24.35 5.11 37.69
CA ASN A 109 -23.14 5.91 37.61
C ASN A 109 -22.38 5.70 36.29
N GLU A 110 -21.32 6.48 36.04
CA GLU A 110 -20.50 6.40 34.82
C GLU A 110 -19.81 5.05 34.65
N ARG A 111 -19.44 4.35 35.72
CA ARG A 111 -18.86 3.00 35.65
C ARG A 111 -19.88 1.98 35.14
N GLY A 112 -21.14 2.09 35.56
CA GLY A 112 -22.23 1.28 35.05
C GLY A 112 -22.52 1.57 33.55
N ALA A 113 -22.39 2.84 33.17
CA ALA A 113 -22.48 3.25 31.78
C ALA A 113 -21.35 2.67 30.92
N GLN A 114 -20.14 2.74 31.39
CA GLN A 114 -18.96 2.19 30.69
C GLN A 114 -19.16 0.69 30.40
N SER A 115 -19.49 -0.09 31.43
CA SER A 115 -19.74 -1.52 31.27
C SER A 115 -20.89 -1.83 30.29
N ARG A 116 -21.92 -0.98 30.27
CA ARG A 116 -23.04 -1.17 29.35
C ARG A 116 -22.70 -0.77 27.92
N LEU A 117 -21.88 0.27 27.76
CA LEU A 117 -21.33 0.67 26.47
C LEU A 117 -20.39 -0.41 25.91
N ASP A 118 -19.59 -1.06 26.77
CA ASP A 118 -18.76 -2.22 26.37
C ASP A 118 -19.64 -3.30 25.75
N ASP A 119 -20.73 -3.69 26.40
CA ASP A 119 -21.65 -4.69 25.87
C ASP A 119 -22.30 -4.29 24.54
N ILE A 120 -22.69 -3.03 24.40
CA ILE A 120 -23.39 -2.52 23.20
C ILE A 120 -22.39 -2.33 22.06
N LEU A 121 -21.34 -1.57 22.26
CA LEU A 121 -20.40 -1.17 21.19
C LEU A 121 -19.55 -2.34 20.72
N ASP A 122 -19.08 -3.20 21.64
CA ASP A 122 -18.37 -4.42 21.26
C ASP A 122 -19.27 -5.41 20.53
N GLY A 123 -20.53 -5.51 20.96
CA GLY A 123 -21.53 -6.35 20.30
C GLY A 123 -21.80 -5.90 18.87
N GLU A 124 -22.08 -4.62 18.66
CA GLU A 124 -22.35 -4.07 17.33
C GLU A 124 -21.10 -4.05 16.44
N THR A 125 -19.94 -3.77 17.03
CA THR A 125 -18.64 -3.87 16.32
C THR A 125 -18.42 -5.27 15.81
N ARG A 126 -18.62 -6.29 16.66
CA ARG A 126 -18.48 -7.70 16.26
C ARG A 126 -19.45 -8.09 15.16
N ASN A 127 -20.70 -7.67 15.26
CA ASN A 127 -21.71 -7.93 14.24
C ASN A 127 -21.35 -7.27 12.91
N ALA A 128 -20.94 -6.01 12.94
CA ALA A 128 -20.54 -5.26 11.76
C ALA A 128 -19.32 -5.91 11.08
N VAL A 129 -18.28 -6.27 11.84
CA VAL A 129 -17.08 -6.92 11.33
C VAL A 129 -17.39 -8.29 10.72
N ALA A 130 -18.25 -9.09 11.38
CA ALA A 130 -18.62 -10.44 10.89
C ALA A 130 -19.45 -10.41 9.59
N ASN A 131 -20.12 -9.31 9.30
CA ASN A 131 -20.96 -9.15 8.11
C ASN A 131 -20.26 -8.50 6.92
N HIS A 132 -19.03 -7.99 7.10
CA HIS A 132 -18.28 -7.30 6.06
C HIS A 132 -16.92 -7.96 5.81
N ASP A 133 -16.45 -7.85 4.57
CA ASP A 133 -15.12 -8.32 4.19
C ASP A 133 -14.04 -7.35 4.70
N LEU A 134 -12.83 -7.85 4.89
CA LEU A 134 -11.74 -7.04 5.46
C LEU A 134 -11.47 -5.77 4.65
N ASP A 135 -11.56 -5.85 3.33
CA ASP A 135 -11.30 -4.71 2.44
C ASP A 135 -12.30 -3.58 2.67
N GLU A 136 -13.57 -3.89 2.98
CA GLU A 136 -14.59 -2.91 3.34
C GLU A 136 -14.35 -2.25 4.70
N LEU A 137 -13.77 -2.99 5.65
CA LEU A 137 -13.44 -2.47 6.98
C LEU A 137 -12.22 -1.52 6.97
N VAL A 138 -11.33 -1.68 5.98
CA VAL A 138 -10.09 -0.90 5.90
C VAL A 138 -10.21 0.26 4.91
N ARG A 139 -10.85 0.05 3.77
CA ARG A 139 -10.95 1.02 2.68
C ARG A 139 -12.18 1.91 2.83
N THR A 140 -12.02 3.20 2.49
CA THR A 140 -13.12 4.19 2.49
C THR A 140 -13.66 4.46 1.09
N SER A 141 -12.90 4.11 0.05
CA SER A 141 -13.27 4.40 -1.35
C SER A 141 -12.67 3.40 -2.33
N ASN A 142 -13.24 3.32 -3.52
CA ASN A 142 -12.76 2.50 -4.64
C ASN A 142 -11.63 3.18 -5.44
N ARG A 143 -10.82 4.04 -4.79
CA ARG A 143 -9.68 4.68 -5.44
C ARG A 143 -8.64 3.63 -5.83
N THR A 144 -8.32 3.55 -7.12
CA THR A 144 -7.17 2.79 -7.62
C THR A 144 -5.87 3.51 -7.23
N PRO A 145 -4.85 2.79 -6.77
CA PRO A 145 -3.53 3.39 -6.57
C PRO A 145 -3.02 3.97 -7.89
N VAL A 146 -2.54 5.21 -7.86
CA VAL A 146 -1.85 5.81 -9.01
C VAL A 146 -0.44 5.20 -9.01
N ALA A 147 -0.23 4.17 -9.82
CA ALA A 147 1.09 3.63 -10.12
C ALA A 147 1.33 3.81 -11.63
N ASP A 148 2.59 3.87 -12.03
CA ASP A 148 2.98 3.95 -13.44
C ASP A 148 2.30 2.83 -14.25
N ASP A 149 1.90 3.13 -15.49
CA ASP A 149 0.87 2.44 -16.26
C ASP A 149 0.87 0.89 -16.26
N GLU A 150 2.02 0.23 -16.35
CA GLU A 150 2.10 -1.25 -16.37
C GLU A 150 1.90 -1.90 -14.99
N LEU A 151 2.38 -1.27 -13.91
CA LEU A 151 2.24 -1.79 -12.55
C LEU A 151 0.82 -1.57 -12.02
N SER A 152 0.11 -0.54 -12.46
CA SER A 152 -1.27 -0.27 -12.07
C SER A 152 -2.24 -1.27 -12.67
N GLU A 153 -2.00 -1.77 -13.88
CA GLU A 153 -2.82 -2.79 -14.53
C GLU A 153 -2.69 -4.14 -13.81
N LEU A 154 -1.46 -4.52 -13.40
CA LEU A 154 -1.20 -5.72 -12.61
C LEU A 154 -1.73 -5.63 -11.16
N LEU A 155 -1.84 -4.43 -10.58
CA LEU A 155 -2.33 -4.20 -9.21
C LEU A 155 -3.84 -3.91 -9.18
N SER A 156 -4.41 -3.32 -10.21
CA SER A 156 -5.84 -2.99 -10.27
C SER A 156 -6.73 -4.21 -10.44
N ASP A 157 -6.24 -5.25 -11.09
CA ASP A 157 -6.96 -6.52 -11.29
C ASP A 157 -7.08 -7.35 -9.99
N SER A 158 -6.42 -6.91 -8.90
CA SER A 158 -6.40 -7.62 -7.60
C SER A 158 -7.24 -6.96 -6.50
N LEU A 159 -7.82 -5.78 -6.73
CA LEU A 159 -8.57 -5.06 -5.70
C LEU A 159 -10.08 -5.21 -5.93
N ASP A 160 -10.73 -6.00 -5.07
CA ASP A 160 -12.19 -6.13 -5.07
C ASP A 160 -12.86 -4.77 -4.84
N THR A 161 -13.97 -4.55 -5.54
CA THR A 161 -14.77 -3.33 -5.39
C THR A 161 -15.52 -3.35 -4.07
N ILE A 162 -15.28 -2.36 -3.21
CA ILE A 162 -16.02 -2.18 -1.97
C ILE A 162 -17.40 -1.58 -2.25
N GLN A 163 -18.41 -2.05 -1.53
CA GLN A 163 -19.80 -1.59 -1.64
C GLN A 163 -20.16 -0.60 -0.54
N THR A 164 -19.78 -0.89 0.69
CA THR A 164 -20.13 -0.11 1.88
C THR A 164 -18.97 0.80 2.29
N GLY A 165 -17.81 0.21 2.56
CA GLY A 165 -16.63 0.93 3.02
C GLY A 165 -16.63 1.29 4.51
N ARG A 166 -15.44 1.59 5.03
CA ARG A 166 -15.18 1.78 6.45
C ARG A 166 -16.07 2.83 7.12
N ASP A 167 -16.26 3.99 6.48
CA ASP A 167 -17.02 5.08 7.10
C ASP A 167 -18.49 4.73 7.24
N ALA A 168 -19.10 4.14 6.21
CA ALA A 168 -20.49 3.71 6.27
C ALA A 168 -20.72 2.58 7.29
N ILE A 169 -19.75 1.67 7.46
CA ILE A 169 -19.81 0.63 8.49
C ILE A 169 -19.78 1.25 9.90
N GLN A 170 -18.94 2.27 10.13
CA GLN A 170 -18.89 3.00 11.40
C GLN A 170 -20.23 3.72 11.69
N ASP A 171 -20.85 4.31 10.67
CA ASP A 171 -22.14 4.96 10.80
C ASP A 171 -23.26 3.95 11.12
N ILE A 172 -23.23 2.75 10.54
CA ILE A 172 -24.15 1.64 10.88
C ILE A 172 -23.98 1.23 12.36
N VAL A 173 -22.75 1.06 12.82
CA VAL A 173 -22.48 0.74 14.24
C VAL A 173 -23.00 1.84 15.15
N LEU A 174 -22.78 3.11 14.79
CA LEU A 174 -23.25 4.27 15.56
C LEU A 174 -24.78 4.30 15.66
N GLU A 175 -25.48 4.06 14.56
CA GLU A 175 -26.93 4.04 14.52
C GLU A 175 -27.51 2.93 15.40
N LEU A 176 -27.03 1.70 15.25
CA LEU A 176 -27.45 0.54 16.06
C LEU A 176 -27.11 0.71 17.54
N ALA A 177 -25.95 1.28 17.86
CA ALA A 177 -25.56 1.57 19.23
C ALA A 177 -26.49 2.61 19.86
N ASN A 178 -26.87 3.67 19.15
CA ASN A 178 -27.81 4.68 19.63
C ASN A 178 -29.21 4.13 19.83
N GLU A 179 -29.69 3.25 18.96
CA GLU A 179 -30.95 2.57 19.13
C GLU A 179 -31.02 1.81 20.45
N ARG A 180 -29.94 1.08 20.81
CA ARG A 180 -29.85 0.35 22.08
C ARG A 180 -29.57 1.24 23.30
N ALA A 181 -28.89 2.37 23.09
CA ALA A 181 -28.56 3.31 24.14
C ALA A 181 -29.71 4.25 24.52
N ALA A 182 -30.72 4.40 23.65
CA ALA A 182 -31.83 5.33 23.85
C ALA A 182 -32.56 5.13 25.19
N ASP A 183 -32.79 3.86 25.60
CA ASP A 183 -33.44 3.52 26.87
C ASP A 183 -32.56 3.72 28.11
N LEU A 184 -31.31 4.08 27.93
CA LEU A 184 -30.35 4.24 29.02
C LEU A 184 -30.11 5.70 29.41
N GLY A 185 -30.70 6.65 28.67
CA GLY A 185 -30.51 8.09 28.87
C GLY A 185 -29.14 8.61 28.41
N ILE A 186 -28.49 7.87 27.52
CA ILE A 186 -27.20 8.22 26.92
C ILE A 186 -27.30 8.28 25.40
N GLN A 187 -26.42 9.04 24.77
CA GLN A 187 -26.29 9.13 23.34
C GLN A 187 -24.83 8.97 22.95
N VAL A 188 -24.56 8.10 22.00
CA VAL A 188 -23.25 7.97 21.34
C VAL A 188 -23.19 9.00 20.23
N LEU A 189 -22.20 9.90 20.28
CA LEU A 189 -22.05 11.00 19.33
C LEU A 189 -21.22 10.60 18.13
N ASP A 190 -20.25 9.71 18.36
CA ASP A 190 -19.26 9.34 17.37
C ASP A 190 -18.70 7.96 17.72
N PHE A 191 -18.48 7.15 16.69
CA PHE A 191 -17.85 5.83 16.80
C PHE A 191 -16.83 5.67 15.69
N ARG A 192 -15.59 5.26 16.03
CA ARG A 192 -14.52 5.06 15.04
C ARG A 192 -13.68 3.83 15.36
N PHE A 193 -13.29 3.12 14.31
CA PHE A 193 -12.23 2.13 14.41
C PHE A 193 -10.89 2.84 14.59
N LYS A 194 -10.22 2.60 15.70
CA LYS A 194 -8.91 3.15 16.05
C LYS A 194 -7.81 2.41 15.28
N ARG A 195 -7.89 1.08 15.31
CA ARG A 195 -6.93 0.19 14.67
C ARG A 195 -7.57 -1.11 14.24
N ILE A 196 -7.20 -1.58 13.06
CA ILE A 196 -7.55 -2.90 12.55
C ILE A 196 -6.24 -3.59 12.16
N ASN A 197 -5.94 -4.74 12.76
CA ASN A 197 -4.73 -5.50 12.50
C ASN A 197 -5.05 -6.98 12.37
N TYR A 198 -4.25 -7.69 11.58
CA TYR A 198 -4.28 -9.14 11.63
C TYR A 198 -3.81 -9.68 12.99
N VAL A 199 -4.31 -10.85 13.37
CA VAL A 199 -3.69 -11.63 14.44
C VAL A 199 -2.28 -12.04 14.02
N GLU A 200 -1.39 -12.27 15.00
CA GLU A 200 0.03 -12.49 14.74
C GLU A 200 0.30 -13.63 13.76
N GLU A 201 -0.40 -14.76 13.92
CA GLU A 201 -0.22 -15.95 13.09
C GLU A 201 -0.61 -15.67 11.61
N VAL A 202 -1.69 -14.89 11.41
CA VAL A 202 -2.14 -14.51 10.06
C VAL A 202 -1.21 -13.46 9.46
N ARG A 203 -0.71 -12.53 10.27
CA ARG A 203 0.17 -11.44 9.83
C ARG A 203 1.45 -11.97 9.19
N VAL A 204 2.11 -12.93 9.82
CA VAL A 204 3.33 -13.56 9.28
C VAL A 204 3.04 -14.19 7.91
N THR A 205 1.99 -15.00 7.82
CA THR A 205 1.61 -15.67 6.57
C THR A 205 1.28 -14.68 5.44
N VAL A 206 0.58 -13.57 5.77
CA VAL A 206 0.25 -12.52 4.80
C VAL A 206 1.51 -11.80 4.32
N TYR A 207 2.44 -11.47 5.23
CA TYR A 207 3.70 -10.84 4.84
C TYR A 207 4.57 -11.74 3.97
N ASP A 208 4.69 -13.02 4.29
CA ASP A 208 5.44 -13.99 3.47
C ASP A 208 4.83 -14.11 2.07
N ARG A 209 3.50 -14.14 1.98
CA ARG A 209 2.80 -14.11 0.69
C ARG A 209 3.08 -12.82 -0.10
N MET A 210 3.01 -11.65 0.56
CA MET A 210 3.32 -10.37 -0.08
C MET A 210 4.76 -10.29 -0.57
N ILE A 211 5.73 -10.79 0.21
CA ILE A 211 7.13 -10.85 -0.18
C ILE A 211 7.30 -11.77 -1.39
N SER A 212 6.68 -12.94 -1.37
CA SER A 212 6.72 -13.89 -2.49
C SER A 212 6.12 -13.31 -3.77
N GLU A 213 5.00 -12.59 -3.65
CA GLU A 213 4.36 -11.91 -4.78
C GLU A 213 5.23 -10.78 -5.34
N ARG A 214 5.86 -9.98 -4.48
CA ARG A 214 6.79 -8.93 -4.91
C ARG A 214 8.03 -9.50 -5.60
N ASN A 215 8.56 -10.61 -5.09
CA ASN A 215 9.67 -11.31 -5.74
C ASN A 215 9.26 -11.84 -7.12
N ARG A 216 8.07 -12.44 -7.25
CA ARG A 216 7.53 -12.91 -8.53
C ARG A 216 7.43 -11.79 -9.56
N ILE A 217 6.92 -10.62 -9.17
CA ILE A 217 6.84 -9.44 -10.03
C ILE A 217 8.24 -8.95 -10.43
N ALA A 218 9.17 -8.88 -9.48
CA ALA A 218 10.55 -8.49 -9.76
C ALA A 218 11.26 -9.47 -10.72
N ASP A 219 11.02 -10.77 -10.59
CA ASP A 219 11.57 -11.80 -11.48
C ASP A 219 10.96 -11.73 -12.88
N LEU A 220 9.66 -11.40 -12.98
CA LEU A 220 9.02 -11.13 -14.28
C LEU A 220 9.72 -10.00 -15.03
N PHE A 221 9.83 -8.81 -14.42
CA PHE A 221 10.51 -7.68 -15.05
C PHE A 221 11.97 -7.94 -15.37
N ARG A 222 12.67 -8.69 -14.51
CA ARG A 222 14.07 -9.09 -14.77
C ARG A 222 14.16 -10.01 -15.98
N SER A 223 13.26 -10.97 -16.09
CA SER A 223 13.20 -11.90 -17.20
C SER A 223 12.86 -11.18 -18.52
N GLU A 224 11.87 -10.28 -18.51
CA GLU A 224 11.51 -9.43 -19.65
C GLU A 224 12.69 -8.55 -20.07
N GLY A 225 13.34 -7.89 -19.12
CA GLY A 225 14.53 -7.08 -19.40
C GLY A 225 15.70 -7.88 -19.99
N GLN A 226 15.93 -9.11 -19.51
CA GLN A 226 16.93 -10.00 -20.08
C GLN A 226 16.54 -10.49 -21.51
N GLY A 227 15.26 -10.79 -21.74
CA GLY A 227 14.74 -11.14 -23.05
C GLY A 227 14.94 -10.01 -24.06
N GLU A 228 14.58 -8.78 -23.66
CA GLU A 228 14.74 -7.61 -24.51
C GLU A 228 16.23 -7.28 -24.78
N ALA A 229 17.09 -7.38 -23.79
CA ALA A 229 18.54 -7.22 -23.98
C ALA A 229 19.11 -8.26 -24.93
N SER A 230 18.66 -9.52 -24.85
CA SER A 230 19.06 -10.59 -25.75
C SER A 230 18.58 -10.35 -27.20
N ARG A 231 17.35 -9.85 -27.36
CA ARG A 231 16.78 -9.46 -28.65
C ARG A 231 17.61 -8.35 -29.30
N ILE A 232 17.89 -7.27 -28.55
CA ILE A 232 18.66 -6.13 -29.03
C ILE A 232 20.08 -6.57 -29.41
N ASN A 233 20.73 -7.41 -28.60
CA ASN A 233 22.07 -7.93 -28.93
C ASN A 233 22.06 -8.81 -30.19
N GLY A 234 21.05 -9.66 -30.36
CA GLY A 234 20.89 -10.47 -31.57
C GLY A 234 20.64 -9.62 -32.81
N GLU A 235 19.82 -8.57 -32.73
CA GLU A 235 19.62 -7.62 -33.83
C GLU A 235 20.91 -6.88 -34.17
N LYS A 236 21.63 -6.39 -33.17
CA LYS A 236 22.95 -5.74 -33.36
C LYS A 236 23.96 -6.65 -34.07
N GLU A 237 24.06 -7.92 -33.65
CA GLU A 237 25.00 -8.87 -34.29
C GLU A 237 24.59 -9.15 -35.72
N ARG A 238 23.30 -9.35 -36.00
CA ARG A 238 22.78 -9.54 -37.35
C ARG A 238 23.10 -8.35 -38.28
N ASP A 239 22.79 -7.14 -37.79
CA ASP A 239 23.00 -5.91 -38.54
C ASP A 239 24.49 -5.67 -38.80
N LEU A 240 25.35 -5.96 -37.81
CA LEU A 240 26.80 -5.89 -37.95
C LEU A 240 27.32 -6.86 -39.05
N LEU A 241 26.86 -8.11 -39.00
CA LEU A 241 27.24 -9.11 -40.00
C LEU A 241 26.73 -8.75 -41.42
N GLN A 242 25.55 -8.19 -41.51
CA GLN A 242 25.00 -7.69 -42.77
C GLN A 242 25.87 -6.56 -43.35
N ILE A 243 26.16 -5.53 -42.52
CA ILE A 243 26.99 -4.40 -42.96
C ILE A 243 28.37 -4.87 -43.37
N GLN A 244 28.99 -5.79 -42.63
CA GLN A 244 30.31 -6.34 -42.97
C GLN A 244 30.27 -7.15 -44.26
N SER A 245 29.23 -7.97 -44.48
CA SER A 245 29.04 -8.74 -45.71
C SER A 245 28.84 -7.84 -46.92
N GLU A 246 28.03 -6.81 -46.81
CA GLU A 246 27.78 -5.85 -47.88
C GLU A 246 29.04 -5.07 -48.22
N ALA A 247 29.78 -4.57 -47.24
CA ALA A 247 31.05 -3.87 -47.44
C ALA A 247 32.11 -4.78 -48.07
N PHE A 248 32.18 -6.05 -47.65
CA PHE A 248 33.06 -7.04 -48.25
C PHE A 248 32.71 -7.35 -49.71
N ARG A 249 31.43 -7.52 -50.00
CA ARG A 249 30.90 -7.73 -51.34
C ARG A 249 31.27 -6.54 -52.24
N GLU A 250 30.98 -5.31 -51.79
CA GLU A 250 31.26 -4.09 -52.52
C GLU A 250 32.77 -3.93 -52.78
N ALA A 251 33.61 -4.15 -51.78
CA ALA A 251 35.07 -4.10 -51.92
C ALA A 251 35.57 -5.16 -52.91
N LYS A 252 34.97 -6.36 -52.93
CA LYS A 252 35.33 -7.41 -53.94
C LYS A 252 34.90 -7.03 -55.34
N GLU A 253 33.72 -6.44 -55.48
CA GLU A 253 33.18 -5.96 -56.74
C GLU A 253 34.05 -4.86 -57.33
N ILE A 254 34.36 -3.81 -56.56
CA ILE A 254 35.25 -2.72 -56.95
C ILE A 254 36.63 -3.25 -57.33
N ARG A 255 37.19 -4.20 -56.57
CA ARG A 255 38.48 -4.82 -56.91
C ARG A 255 38.40 -5.64 -58.19
N GLY A 256 37.34 -6.42 -58.36
CA GLY A 256 37.09 -7.20 -59.56
C GLY A 256 36.96 -6.33 -60.81
N ASP A 257 36.24 -5.23 -60.72
CA ASP A 257 36.12 -4.25 -61.81
C ASP A 257 37.47 -3.58 -62.15
N GLY A 258 38.23 -3.23 -61.08
CA GLY A 258 39.57 -2.70 -61.26
C GLY A 258 40.53 -3.67 -61.95
N ASP A 259 40.50 -4.95 -61.53
CA ASP A 259 41.34 -6.00 -62.14
C ASP A 259 40.87 -6.28 -63.60
N ALA A 260 39.58 -6.28 -63.88
CA ALA A 260 39.04 -6.42 -65.22
C ALA A 260 39.45 -5.25 -66.15
N ALA A 261 39.35 -4.01 -65.63
CA ALA A 261 39.77 -2.82 -66.37
C ALA A 261 41.28 -2.85 -66.65
N ALA A 262 42.08 -3.21 -65.66
CA ALA A 262 43.53 -3.36 -65.84
C ALA A 262 43.88 -4.42 -66.88
N ALA A 263 43.20 -5.61 -66.79
CA ALA A 263 43.40 -6.66 -67.78
C ALA A 263 42.99 -6.23 -69.21
N ALA A 264 41.89 -5.46 -69.34
CA ALA A 264 41.46 -4.93 -70.66
C ALA A 264 42.51 -3.95 -71.23
N ILE A 265 43.04 -3.05 -70.42
CA ILE A 265 44.10 -2.09 -70.82
C ILE A 265 45.37 -2.84 -71.24
N PHE A 266 45.79 -3.83 -70.46
CA PHE A 266 46.95 -4.65 -70.80
C PHE A 266 46.73 -5.42 -72.12
N ASN A 267 45.58 -6.09 -72.29
CA ASN A 267 45.21 -6.83 -73.49
C ASN A 267 45.21 -5.94 -74.75
N GLU A 268 44.67 -4.72 -74.64
CA GLU A 268 44.69 -3.77 -75.74
C GLU A 268 46.10 -3.36 -76.12
N SER A 269 46.96 -3.12 -75.11
CA SER A 269 48.31 -2.68 -75.30
C SER A 269 49.20 -3.77 -75.92
N TYR A 270 49.09 -5.02 -75.45
CA TYR A 270 49.96 -6.12 -75.93
C TYR A 270 49.43 -6.83 -77.19
N ASN A 271 48.22 -6.69 -77.56
CA ASN A 271 47.66 -7.26 -78.81
C ASN A 271 48.03 -6.41 -80.05
N LYS A 272 48.74 -5.30 -79.93
CA LYS A 272 49.09 -4.44 -81.04
C LYS A 272 50.17 -5.04 -81.97
N SER A 273 50.94 -6.07 -81.57
CA SER A 273 51.89 -6.78 -82.38
C SER A 273 52.15 -8.20 -81.88
N ALA A 274 52.60 -9.13 -82.79
CA ALA A 274 52.88 -10.51 -82.38
C ALA A 274 54.03 -10.58 -81.35
N ALA A 275 55.06 -9.76 -81.45
CA ALA A 275 56.19 -9.72 -80.54
C ALA A 275 55.72 -9.19 -79.11
N ALA A 276 54.83 -8.23 -79.11
CA ALA A 276 54.32 -7.71 -77.83
C ALA A 276 53.44 -8.76 -77.11
N ARG A 277 52.70 -9.57 -77.81
CA ARG A 277 51.92 -10.69 -77.30
C ARG A 277 52.80 -11.75 -76.63
N GLU A 278 53.86 -12.16 -77.37
CA GLU A 278 54.80 -13.17 -76.87
C GLU A 278 55.58 -12.71 -75.60
N LEU A 279 55.93 -11.44 -75.51
CA LEU A 279 56.49 -10.87 -74.33
C LEU A 279 55.52 -10.81 -73.11
N TYR A 280 54.25 -10.52 -73.40
CA TYR A 280 53.24 -10.51 -72.36
C TYR A 280 52.95 -11.94 -71.82
N ASP A 281 52.79 -12.93 -72.71
CA ASP A 281 52.60 -14.29 -72.30
C ASP A 281 53.75 -14.85 -71.55
N PHE A 282 55.03 -14.46 -71.91
CA PHE A 282 56.21 -14.79 -71.12
C PHE A 282 56.18 -14.17 -69.74
N THR A 283 55.94 -12.85 -69.65
CA THR A 283 55.92 -12.13 -68.34
C THR A 283 54.82 -12.68 -67.46
N ARG A 284 53.64 -12.96 -67.96
CA ARG A 284 52.52 -13.53 -67.24
C ARG A 284 52.82 -14.93 -66.72
N ALA A 285 53.48 -15.75 -67.57
CA ALA A 285 53.93 -17.07 -67.14
C ALA A 285 54.93 -17.01 -66.01
N MET A 286 55.90 -16.06 -66.08
CA MET A 286 56.86 -15.86 -65.01
C MET A 286 56.26 -15.34 -63.70
N GLU A 287 55.23 -14.47 -63.78
CA GLU A 287 54.48 -14.04 -62.62
C GLU A 287 53.69 -15.21 -61.98
N ALA A 288 53.04 -16.00 -62.81
CA ALA A 288 52.35 -17.19 -62.34
C ALA A 288 53.30 -18.18 -61.68
N TYR A 289 54.51 -18.37 -62.22
CA TYR A 289 55.55 -19.21 -61.62
C TYR A 289 55.97 -18.72 -60.24
N LYS A 290 56.15 -17.39 -60.04
CA LYS A 290 56.50 -16.79 -58.74
C LYS A 290 55.43 -17.05 -57.68
N VAL A 291 54.16 -17.09 -58.06
CA VAL A 291 53.03 -17.32 -57.15
C VAL A 291 52.81 -18.81 -56.89
N ALA A 292 52.99 -19.62 -57.94
CA ALA A 292 52.70 -21.06 -57.87
C ALA A 292 53.84 -21.88 -57.25
N PHE A 293 55.09 -21.36 -57.27
CA PHE A 293 56.30 -22.06 -56.78
C PHE A 293 56.73 -21.48 -55.45
N ASP A 294 56.34 -22.13 -54.42
CA ASP A 294 56.82 -21.93 -53.04
C ASP A 294 57.87 -23.03 -52.73
N GLU A 295 58.74 -22.80 -51.75
CA GLU A 295 59.77 -23.73 -51.27
C GLU A 295 59.26 -25.15 -50.94
N LYS A 296 57.97 -25.31 -50.78
CA LYS A 296 57.31 -26.55 -50.40
C LYS A 296 56.44 -27.18 -51.47
N THR A 297 56.43 -26.57 -52.70
CA THR A 297 55.55 -27.00 -53.75
C THR A 297 56.23 -28.03 -54.64
N THR A 298 55.68 -29.24 -54.74
CA THR A 298 56.12 -30.27 -55.70
C THR A 298 55.21 -30.19 -56.95
N ILE A 299 55.81 -29.96 -58.08
CA ILE A 299 55.09 -29.80 -59.35
C ILE A 299 55.31 -31.07 -60.18
N VAL A 300 54.21 -31.61 -60.68
CA VAL A 300 54.19 -32.70 -61.68
C VAL A 300 53.64 -32.12 -62.99
N ILE A 301 54.50 -31.90 -63.95
CA ILE A 301 54.14 -31.28 -65.26
C ILE A 301 54.35 -32.30 -66.37
N SER A 302 53.38 -32.40 -67.28
CA SER A 302 53.55 -33.19 -68.55
C SER A 302 54.48 -32.41 -69.49
N SER A 303 55.34 -33.11 -70.14
CA SER A 303 56.25 -32.51 -71.14
C SER A 303 55.56 -31.77 -72.32
N ASP A 304 54.27 -31.99 -72.52
CA ASP A 304 53.45 -31.34 -73.56
C ASP A 304 52.61 -30.18 -73.04
N SER A 305 52.85 -29.78 -71.80
CA SER A 305 52.13 -28.67 -71.14
C SER A 305 52.62 -27.33 -71.71
N GLU A 306 51.69 -26.42 -72.03
CA GLU A 306 52.00 -25.03 -72.39
C GLU A 306 52.74 -24.31 -71.30
N PHE A 307 52.54 -24.74 -70.05
CA PHE A 307 53.24 -24.22 -68.87
C PHE A 307 54.73 -24.58 -68.87
N TYR A 308 55.15 -25.71 -69.48
CA TYR A 308 56.54 -26.16 -69.57
C TYR A 308 57.28 -25.56 -70.76
N LYS A 309 56.57 -24.95 -71.73
CA LYS A 309 57.13 -24.35 -72.95
C LYS A 309 58.28 -23.38 -72.72
N TYR A 310 58.19 -22.53 -71.69
CA TYR A 310 59.22 -21.57 -71.43
C TYR A 310 60.37 -22.11 -70.55
N LEU A 311 60.21 -23.30 -69.95
CA LEU A 311 61.23 -24.02 -69.25
C LEU A 311 62.15 -24.86 -70.13
N GLN A 312 61.68 -25.20 -71.35
CA GLN A 312 62.40 -25.99 -72.36
C GLN A 312 63.31 -25.16 -73.25
N SER A 313 63.09 -23.84 -73.29
CA SER A 313 63.82 -22.99 -74.31
C SER A 313 65.00 -22.27 -73.69
N VAL A 314 65.75 -22.87 -72.79
CA VAL A 314 67.04 -22.36 -72.31
C VAL A 314 68.09 -23.18 -72.94
N ASP A 315 68.39 -22.84 -74.23
CA ASP A 315 69.66 -23.06 -74.93
C ASP A 315 70.11 -21.74 -75.56
#